data_52e682c0aff1a0c28593bdbfa45dd9a4
#
_entry.id   52e682c0aff1a0c28593bdbfa45dd9a4
#
_cell.length_a   1.000
_cell.length_b   1.000
_cell.length_c   1.000
_cell.angle_alpha   90.00
_cell.angle_beta   90.00
_cell.angle_gamma   90.00
#
_symmetry.space_group_name_H-M   'P 1'
#
loop_
_entity.id
_entity.type
_entity.pdbx_description
1 polymer ?
#
loop_
_entity_poly.entity_id
_entity_poly.type
_entity_poly.pdbx_seq_one_letter_code
_entity_poly.pdbx_strand_id
1 'polypeptide(L)'
;MKNSCNNLENLLIQEGKTFRWGGKYFENGDERETLFTELGVFENYSPSIINDNKNPEFVFLANIGPELQLSVLNQCNSNPTVILDTMNLWIDIAKEYLLKVLKKTDILLINETELLQLAEIDDFKLASKKIQSLGPSIVIVKHGSKGSVCYNKNTSFSLGVIPNLTVKDPTGAGDSFGGGIVSALAQ
;
A
#
# COMPACT_ATOMS: atom_id res chain seq x y z
N MET A 1 -23.31 -4.35 -3.14
CA MET A 1 -22.65 -3.40 -2.21
C MET A 1 -23.60 -2.72 -1.20
N LYS A 2 -24.92 -2.89 -1.27
CA LYS A 2 -25.86 -2.22 -0.33
C LYS A 2 -25.92 -2.80 1.10
N ASN A 3 -25.19 -3.84 1.42
CA ASN A 3 -25.20 -4.50 2.75
C ASN A 3 -23.85 -4.46 3.49
N SER A 4 -22.86 -3.69 3.01
CA SER A 4 -21.62 -3.44 3.76
C SER A 4 -21.83 -2.20 4.62
N CYS A 5 -21.40 -2.26 5.88
CA CYS A 5 -21.43 -1.12 6.82
C CYS A 5 -20.46 0.01 6.42
N ASN A 6 -20.05 0.10 5.18
CA ASN A 6 -19.05 1.05 4.71
C ASN A 6 -19.72 2.40 4.43
N ASN A 7 -19.19 3.46 5.01
CA ASN A 7 -19.52 4.81 4.64
C ASN A 7 -18.91 5.13 3.26
N LEU A 8 -19.75 5.48 2.28
CA LEU A 8 -19.33 5.79 0.91
C LEU A 8 -19.45 7.30 0.59
N GLU A 9 -19.59 8.16 1.59
CA GLU A 9 -19.79 9.59 1.39
C GLU A 9 -18.61 10.28 0.71
N ASN A 10 -17.39 9.73 0.85
CA ASN A 10 -16.22 10.20 0.14
C ASN A 10 -16.05 9.59 -1.27
N LEU A 11 -16.96 8.71 -1.70
CA LEU A 11 -16.92 8.12 -3.03
C LEU A 11 -17.43 9.13 -4.07
N LEU A 12 -16.52 9.58 -4.94
CA LEU A 12 -16.84 10.45 -6.05
C LEU A 12 -17.12 9.60 -7.30
N ILE A 13 -18.32 9.79 -7.88
CA ILE A 13 -18.70 9.19 -9.17
C ILE A 13 -18.59 10.26 -10.24
N GLN A 14 -17.80 10.03 -11.29
CA GLN A 14 -17.58 10.96 -12.40
C GLN A 14 -17.97 10.32 -13.73
N GLU A 15 -18.42 11.13 -14.68
CA GLU A 15 -18.62 10.69 -16.07
C GLU A 15 -17.27 10.53 -16.77
N GLY A 16 -17.11 9.45 -17.53
CA GLY A 16 -15.90 9.15 -18.29
C GLY A 16 -15.46 7.70 -18.18
N LYS A 17 -14.27 7.39 -18.73
CA LYS A 17 -13.68 6.06 -18.64
C LYS A 17 -13.02 5.89 -17.26
N THR A 18 -13.22 4.73 -16.64
CA THR A 18 -12.53 4.37 -15.41
C THR A 18 -11.05 4.06 -15.68
N PHE A 19 -10.23 4.11 -14.63
CA PHE A 19 -8.85 3.62 -14.68
C PHE A 19 -8.80 2.18 -15.22
N ARG A 20 -7.84 1.93 -16.10
CA ARG A 20 -7.56 0.60 -16.64
C ARG A 20 -6.06 0.34 -16.64
N TRP A 21 -5.69 -0.79 -16.15
CA TRP A 21 -4.33 -1.31 -16.23
C TRP A 21 -4.36 -2.69 -16.85
N GLY A 22 -3.39 -3.00 -17.70
CA GLY A 22 -3.19 -4.31 -18.25
C GLY A 22 -1.75 -4.74 -18.08
N GLY A 23 -1.57 -5.96 -17.64
CA GLY A 23 -0.26 -6.58 -17.42
C GLY A 23 -0.22 -8.03 -17.84
N LYS A 24 1.00 -8.53 -18.04
CA LYS A 24 1.29 -9.94 -18.27
C LYS A 24 2.08 -10.46 -17.08
N TYR A 25 1.57 -11.50 -16.42
CA TYR A 25 2.31 -12.22 -15.39
C TYR A 25 3.14 -13.33 -16.02
N PHE A 26 4.35 -13.53 -15.50
CA PHE A 26 5.20 -14.64 -15.90
C PHE A 26 4.82 -15.91 -15.12
N GLU A 27 5.39 -17.07 -15.52
CA GLU A 27 5.01 -18.38 -14.98
C GLU A 27 5.18 -18.51 -13.45
N ASN A 28 6.11 -17.76 -12.87
CA ASN A 28 6.33 -17.73 -11.41
C ASN A 28 5.21 -16.96 -10.65
N GLY A 29 4.37 -16.19 -11.35
CA GLY A 29 3.29 -15.37 -10.75
C GLY A 29 3.75 -14.17 -9.94
N ASP A 30 5.04 -14.05 -9.64
CA ASP A 30 5.60 -12.97 -8.81
C ASP A 30 6.11 -11.79 -9.66
N GLU A 31 6.48 -12.05 -10.93
CA GLU A 31 6.94 -11.05 -11.87
C GLU A 31 5.85 -10.67 -12.87
N ARG A 32 5.81 -9.39 -13.25
CA ARG A 32 4.83 -8.86 -14.22
C ARG A 32 5.45 -7.82 -15.14
N GLU A 33 4.92 -7.73 -16.34
CA GLU A 33 5.17 -6.67 -17.32
C GLU A 33 3.90 -5.83 -17.48
N THR A 34 4.01 -4.50 -17.39
CA THR A 34 2.91 -3.59 -17.67
C THR A 34 2.78 -3.38 -19.17
N LEU A 35 1.62 -3.72 -19.74
CA LEU A 35 1.34 -3.55 -21.15
C LEU A 35 0.76 -2.18 -21.47
N PHE A 36 -0.14 -1.67 -20.59
CA PHE A 36 -0.71 -0.33 -20.71
C PHE A 36 -1.26 0.16 -19.38
N THR A 37 -1.37 1.49 -19.26
CA THR A 37 -2.06 2.18 -18.15
C THR A 37 -2.89 3.31 -18.74
N GLU A 38 -4.20 3.28 -18.56
CA GLU A 38 -5.15 4.31 -18.95
C GLU A 38 -5.75 4.93 -17.68
N LEU A 39 -5.41 6.17 -17.38
CA LEU A 39 -5.83 6.82 -16.13
C LEU A 39 -7.33 7.14 -16.11
N GLY A 40 -7.92 7.52 -17.26
CA GLY A 40 -9.33 7.89 -17.34
C GLY A 40 -9.66 9.06 -16.39
N VAL A 41 -10.82 8.99 -15.74
CA VAL A 41 -11.24 10.04 -14.78
C VAL A 41 -10.31 10.18 -13.58
N PHE A 42 -9.44 9.20 -13.37
CA PHE A 42 -8.48 9.20 -12.27
C PHE A 42 -7.29 10.17 -12.51
N GLU A 43 -7.02 10.59 -13.76
CA GLU A 43 -5.90 11.46 -14.11
C GLU A 43 -5.92 12.79 -13.36
N ASN A 44 -7.10 13.34 -13.16
CA ASN A 44 -7.31 14.61 -12.45
C ASN A 44 -7.98 14.42 -11.08
N TYR A 45 -7.90 13.21 -10.53
CA TYR A 45 -8.51 12.92 -9.24
C TYR A 45 -7.76 13.63 -8.12
N SER A 46 -8.53 14.32 -7.27
CA SER A 46 -8.03 14.92 -6.04
C SER A 46 -8.93 14.48 -4.89
N PRO A 47 -8.43 13.68 -3.94
CA PRO A 47 -9.24 13.20 -2.83
C PRO A 47 -9.67 14.35 -1.92
N SER A 48 -10.97 14.36 -1.58
CA SER A 48 -11.54 15.29 -0.60
C SER A 48 -12.25 14.48 0.48
N ILE A 49 -11.86 14.68 1.73
CA ILE A 49 -12.46 14.01 2.87
C ILE A 49 -13.53 14.92 3.48
N ILE A 50 -14.75 14.42 3.58
CA ILE A 50 -15.83 15.16 4.24
C ILE A 50 -15.61 15.21 5.77
N ASN A 51 -16.24 16.20 6.41
CA ASN A 51 -15.97 16.53 7.81
C ASN A 51 -16.14 15.35 8.78
N ASP A 52 -17.15 14.53 8.59
CA ASP A 52 -17.45 13.39 9.47
C ASP A 52 -16.38 12.29 9.42
N ASN A 53 -15.63 12.23 8.32
CA ASN A 53 -14.56 11.25 8.09
C ASN A 53 -13.14 11.80 8.36
N LYS A 54 -13.00 13.03 8.88
CA LYS A 54 -11.69 13.65 9.13
C LYS A 54 -11.01 13.21 10.43
N ASN A 55 -11.67 12.38 11.24
CA ASN A 55 -11.12 11.85 12.49
C ASN A 55 -11.05 10.31 12.49
N PRO A 56 -10.38 9.69 11.49
CA PRO A 56 -10.25 8.24 11.45
C PRO A 56 -9.30 7.76 12.56
N GLU A 57 -9.51 6.55 13.04
CA GLU A 57 -8.56 5.83 13.90
C GLU A 57 -7.44 5.20 13.07
N PHE A 58 -7.78 4.69 11.89
CA PHE A 58 -6.86 4.07 10.94
C PHE A 58 -7.01 4.70 9.56
N VAL A 59 -5.87 4.87 8.87
CA VAL A 59 -5.84 5.27 7.45
C VAL A 59 -5.02 4.26 6.68
N PHE A 60 -5.63 3.62 5.71
CA PHE A 60 -4.92 2.79 4.76
C PHE A 60 -4.71 3.54 3.45
N LEU A 61 -3.47 3.88 3.19
CA LEU A 61 -3.02 4.50 1.96
C LEU A 61 -2.62 3.39 0.98
N ALA A 62 -3.60 2.94 0.21
CA ALA A 62 -3.39 1.97 -0.85
C ALA A 62 -2.53 2.57 -1.98
N ASN A 63 -2.08 1.73 -2.90
CA ASN A 63 -1.16 2.10 -3.96
C ASN A 63 -1.72 3.14 -4.94
N ILE A 64 -1.33 4.39 -4.72
CA ILE A 64 -1.65 5.59 -5.52
C ILE A 64 -0.48 6.57 -5.44
N GLY A 65 -0.48 7.64 -6.26
CA GLY A 65 0.56 8.69 -6.20
C GLY A 65 0.79 9.25 -4.79
N PRO A 66 2.04 9.30 -4.31
CA PRO A 66 2.35 9.76 -2.95
C PRO A 66 1.87 11.18 -2.65
N GLU A 67 1.73 12.04 -3.66
CA GLU A 67 1.14 13.38 -3.51
C GLU A 67 -0.31 13.30 -3.04
N LEU A 68 -1.09 12.38 -3.61
CA LEU A 68 -2.49 12.17 -3.23
C LEU A 68 -2.59 11.55 -1.84
N GLN A 69 -1.71 10.56 -1.54
CA GLN A 69 -1.61 9.97 -0.21
C GLN A 69 -1.31 11.04 0.85
N LEU A 70 -0.35 11.93 0.58
CA LEU A 70 0.00 13.04 1.47
C LEU A 70 -1.16 14.04 1.62
N SER A 71 -1.88 14.32 0.53
CA SER A 71 -3.07 15.19 0.55
C SER A 71 -4.16 14.63 1.47
N VAL A 72 -4.41 13.32 1.44
CA VAL A 72 -5.35 12.64 2.35
C VAL A 72 -4.93 12.83 3.81
N LEU A 73 -3.66 12.54 4.13
CA LEU A 73 -3.15 12.67 5.49
C LEU A 73 -3.23 14.11 6.03
N ASN A 74 -3.03 15.10 5.15
CA ASN A 74 -3.12 16.52 5.55
C ASN A 74 -4.56 16.99 5.78
N GLN A 75 -5.56 16.22 5.38
CA GLN A 75 -6.98 16.50 5.63
C GLN A 75 -7.49 15.83 6.91
N CYS A 76 -6.75 14.89 7.50
CA CYS A 76 -7.11 14.29 8.79
C CYS A 76 -6.89 15.29 9.93
N ASN A 77 -7.88 15.40 10.83
CA ASN A 77 -7.80 16.23 12.04
C ASN A 77 -7.27 15.43 13.24
N SER A 78 -7.31 14.09 13.19
CA SER A 78 -6.77 13.18 14.20
C SER A 78 -5.34 12.78 13.86
N ASN A 79 -4.71 12.04 14.77
CA ASN A 79 -3.45 11.31 14.51
C ASN A 79 -3.79 9.81 14.31
N PRO A 80 -4.23 9.42 13.12
CA PRO A 80 -4.58 8.02 12.87
C PRO A 80 -3.34 7.14 12.86
N THR A 81 -3.54 5.85 13.09
CA THR A 81 -2.54 4.84 12.70
C THR A 81 -2.53 4.73 11.18
N VAL A 82 -1.40 5.06 10.56
CA VAL A 82 -1.23 5.12 9.11
C VAL A 82 -0.57 3.84 8.61
N ILE A 83 -1.28 3.13 7.73
CA ILE A 83 -0.78 1.97 6.99
C ILE A 83 -0.57 2.39 5.54
N LEU A 84 0.64 2.18 5.01
CA LEU A 84 1.02 2.55 3.65
C LEU A 84 1.32 1.32 2.82
N ASP A 85 0.77 1.24 1.62
CA ASP A 85 1.25 0.40 0.52
C ASP A 85 1.84 1.29 -0.58
N THR A 86 2.88 0.80 -1.26
CA THR A 86 3.58 1.52 -2.31
C THR A 86 3.99 0.58 -3.44
N MET A 87 4.63 1.10 -4.47
CA MET A 87 5.21 0.31 -5.55
C MET A 87 6.48 0.96 -6.09
N ASN A 88 7.27 0.17 -6.84
CA ASN A 88 8.51 0.59 -7.48
C ASN A 88 8.37 1.87 -8.32
N LEU A 89 7.26 2.04 -9.05
CA LEU A 89 7.02 3.25 -9.84
C LEU A 89 7.19 4.52 -8.99
N TRP A 90 6.58 4.57 -7.81
CA TRP A 90 6.63 5.76 -6.94
C TRP A 90 8.01 5.95 -6.30
N ILE A 91 8.76 4.86 -6.09
CA ILE A 91 10.15 4.93 -5.63
C ILE A 91 11.01 5.61 -6.71
N ASP A 92 10.73 5.35 -7.99
CA ASP A 92 11.47 5.91 -9.11
C ASP A 92 11.11 7.37 -9.41
N ILE A 93 9.81 7.69 -9.53
CA ILE A 93 9.38 8.98 -10.08
C ILE A 93 8.87 9.99 -9.05
N ALA A 94 8.56 9.56 -7.82
CA ALA A 94 7.95 10.39 -6.78
C ALA A 94 8.59 10.19 -5.39
N LYS A 95 9.87 9.81 -5.33
CA LYS A 95 10.60 9.46 -4.10
C LYS A 95 10.51 10.55 -3.03
N GLU A 96 10.60 11.83 -3.41
CA GLU A 96 10.51 12.94 -2.44
C GLU A 96 9.17 12.98 -1.71
N TYR A 97 8.06 12.78 -2.43
CA TYR A 97 6.73 12.72 -1.82
C TYR A 97 6.55 11.45 -1.00
N LEU A 98 7.02 10.31 -1.50
CA LEU A 98 7.00 9.05 -0.77
C LEU A 98 7.73 9.18 0.59
N LEU A 99 8.88 9.83 0.63
CA LEU A 99 9.61 10.09 1.88
C LEU A 99 8.82 10.98 2.85
N LYS A 100 8.02 11.93 2.34
CA LYS A 100 7.14 12.76 3.19
C LYS A 100 5.98 11.93 3.76
N VAL A 101 5.42 11.00 2.99
CA VAL A 101 4.38 10.07 3.46
C VAL A 101 4.96 9.10 4.48
N LEU A 102 6.14 8.51 4.23
CA LEU A 102 6.82 7.60 5.15
C LEU A 102 7.01 8.21 6.55
N LYS A 103 7.34 9.50 6.65
CA LYS A 103 7.49 10.20 7.93
C LYS A 103 6.20 10.23 8.77
N LYS A 104 5.04 10.02 8.12
CA LYS A 104 3.72 10.00 8.76
C LYS A 104 3.13 8.59 8.83
N THR A 105 3.90 7.56 8.43
CA THR A 105 3.48 6.17 8.34
C THR A 105 3.91 5.41 9.58
N ASP A 106 3.02 4.60 10.15
CA ASP A 106 3.31 3.69 11.27
C ASP A 106 3.67 2.29 10.77
N ILE A 107 2.96 1.81 9.75
CA ILE A 107 3.12 0.47 9.19
C ILE A 107 3.32 0.58 7.68
N LEU A 108 4.44 0.09 7.17
CA LEU A 108 4.70 -0.01 5.74
C LEU A 108 4.50 -1.44 5.26
N LEU A 109 3.72 -1.61 4.20
CA LEU A 109 3.58 -2.84 3.42
C LEU A 109 4.40 -2.70 2.15
N ILE A 110 5.36 -3.60 1.92
CA ILE A 110 6.30 -3.48 0.81
C ILE A 110 6.71 -4.87 0.33
N ASN A 111 7.06 -5.05 -0.94
CA ASN A 111 7.66 -6.30 -1.41
C ASN A 111 9.19 -6.27 -1.31
N GLU A 112 9.84 -7.43 -1.58
CA GLU A 112 11.30 -7.60 -1.52
C GLU A 112 12.04 -6.58 -2.38
N THR A 113 11.68 -6.50 -3.64
CA THR A 113 12.35 -5.64 -4.63
C THR A 113 12.19 -4.16 -4.28
N GLU A 114 10.99 -3.74 -3.92
CA GLU A 114 10.68 -2.37 -3.51
C GLU A 114 11.45 -1.98 -2.25
N LEU A 115 11.54 -2.89 -1.26
CA LEU A 115 12.30 -2.64 -0.03
C LEU A 115 13.78 -2.38 -0.31
N LEU A 116 14.42 -3.27 -1.09
CA LEU A 116 15.83 -3.13 -1.42
C LEU A 116 16.08 -1.87 -2.25
N GLN A 117 15.21 -1.57 -3.21
CA GLN A 117 15.27 -0.37 -4.05
C GLN A 117 15.13 0.91 -3.22
N LEU A 118 14.12 0.99 -2.34
CA LEU A 118 13.86 2.17 -1.52
C LEU A 118 14.96 2.39 -0.48
N ALA A 119 15.45 1.32 0.11
CA ALA A 119 16.53 1.37 1.09
C ALA A 119 17.91 1.52 0.46
N GLU A 120 18.12 1.13 -0.81
CA GLU A 120 19.43 1.07 -1.46
C GLU A 120 20.42 0.18 -0.68
N ILE A 121 19.92 -0.96 -0.17
CA ILE A 121 20.66 -1.92 0.66
C ILE A 121 20.22 -3.34 0.30
N ASP A 122 21.14 -4.26 -0.02
CA ASP A 122 20.89 -5.65 -0.43
C ASP A 122 20.77 -6.64 0.75
N ASP A 123 20.24 -6.19 1.88
CA ASP A 123 19.95 -7.01 3.05
C ASP A 123 18.60 -6.61 3.64
N PHE A 124 17.66 -7.53 3.70
CA PHE A 124 16.29 -7.23 4.13
C PHE A 124 16.19 -6.67 5.55
N LYS A 125 17.02 -7.16 6.48
CA LYS A 125 17.00 -6.70 7.87
C LYS A 125 17.61 -5.30 8.00
N LEU A 126 18.70 -5.03 7.31
CA LEU A 126 19.34 -3.71 7.29
C LEU A 126 18.46 -2.71 6.51
N ALA A 127 17.91 -3.13 5.38
CA ALA A 127 16.96 -2.34 4.60
C ALA A 127 15.74 -1.95 5.44
N SER A 128 15.11 -2.91 6.12
CA SER A 128 13.97 -2.64 7.01
C SER A 128 14.33 -1.66 8.14
N LYS A 129 15.51 -1.79 8.74
CA LYS A 129 15.99 -0.82 9.76
C LYS A 129 16.18 0.58 9.18
N LYS A 130 16.73 0.70 7.97
CA LYS A 130 16.85 2.00 7.29
C LYS A 130 15.48 2.61 7.05
N ILE A 131 14.52 1.83 6.55
CA ILE A 131 13.15 2.32 6.34
C ILE A 131 12.49 2.73 7.67
N GLN A 132 12.67 1.96 8.74
CA GLN A 132 12.18 2.33 10.08
C GLN A 132 12.75 3.67 10.58
N SER A 133 13.98 4.00 10.20
CA SER A 133 14.56 5.31 10.54
C SER A 133 13.94 6.48 9.77
N LEU A 134 13.17 6.21 8.71
CA LEU A 134 12.47 7.21 7.89
C LEU A 134 11.05 7.51 8.37
N GLY A 135 10.49 6.69 9.28
CA GLY A 135 9.15 6.91 9.85
C GLY A 135 8.50 5.65 10.40
N PRO A 136 8.25 4.61 9.59
CA PRO A 136 7.48 3.45 10.01
C PRO A 136 8.11 2.73 11.20
N SER A 137 7.31 2.42 12.23
CA SER A 137 7.76 1.58 13.34
C SER A 137 7.74 0.09 12.97
N ILE A 138 6.88 -0.28 12.02
CA ILE A 138 6.68 -1.63 11.52
C ILE A 138 6.85 -1.66 10.01
N VAL A 139 7.65 -2.60 9.51
CA VAL A 139 7.82 -2.87 8.07
C VAL A 139 7.42 -4.32 7.82
N ILE A 140 6.41 -4.54 6.99
CA ILE A 140 5.95 -5.87 6.60
C ILE A 140 6.38 -6.10 5.15
N VAL A 141 7.31 -7.04 4.99
CA VAL A 141 7.87 -7.40 3.68
C VAL A 141 7.10 -8.59 3.12
N LYS A 142 6.49 -8.39 1.97
CA LYS A 142 5.75 -9.41 1.22
C LYS A 142 6.73 -10.22 0.37
N HIS A 143 6.75 -11.54 0.54
CA HIS A 143 7.64 -12.49 -0.17
C HIS A 143 6.87 -13.38 -1.15
N GLY A 144 5.75 -12.90 -1.70
CA GLY A 144 4.90 -13.64 -2.64
C GLY A 144 4.45 -14.98 -2.07
N SER A 145 4.71 -16.05 -2.79
CA SER A 145 4.35 -17.43 -2.41
C SER A 145 5.05 -17.94 -1.15
N LYS A 146 6.08 -17.23 -0.65
CA LYS A 146 6.81 -17.59 0.59
C LYS A 146 6.20 -16.97 1.84
N GLY A 147 5.18 -16.09 1.70
CA GLY A 147 4.52 -15.43 2.81
C GLY A 147 5.03 -14.02 3.07
N SER A 148 5.23 -13.66 4.33
CA SER A 148 5.67 -12.32 4.72
C SER A 148 6.55 -12.34 5.96
N VAL A 149 7.36 -11.30 6.12
CA VAL A 149 8.17 -11.06 7.33
C VAL A 149 7.81 -9.69 7.89
N CYS A 150 7.44 -9.65 9.15
CA CYS A 150 7.20 -8.42 9.90
C CYS A 150 8.46 -8.05 10.68
N TYR A 151 8.97 -6.85 10.45
CA TYR A 151 10.07 -6.26 11.20
C TYR A 151 9.53 -5.14 12.08
N ASN A 152 9.78 -5.20 13.38
CA ASN A 152 9.64 -4.07 14.28
C ASN A 152 11.02 -3.70 14.87
N LYS A 153 11.08 -2.70 15.76
CA LYS A 153 12.38 -2.16 16.27
C LYS A 153 13.32 -3.23 16.80
N ASN A 154 12.81 -4.28 17.46
CA ASN A 154 13.63 -5.22 18.23
C ASN A 154 13.48 -6.67 17.78
N THR A 155 12.41 -7.01 17.09
CA THR A 155 12.06 -8.38 16.72
C THR A 155 11.63 -8.48 15.27
N SER A 156 11.69 -9.68 14.74
CA SER A 156 11.04 -10.03 13.47
C SER A 156 10.38 -11.39 13.60
N PHE A 157 9.28 -11.56 12.89
CA PHE A 157 8.63 -12.85 12.74
C PHE A 157 8.14 -13.04 11.32
N SER A 158 8.05 -14.28 10.88
CA SER A 158 7.57 -14.63 9.54
C SER A 158 6.30 -15.44 9.62
N LEU A 159 5.43 -15.21 8.62
CA LEU A 159 4.21 -15.98 8.40
C LEU A 159 4.26 -16.56 6.98
N GLY A 160 4.01 -17.85 6.85
CA GLY A 160 3.85 -18.51 5.57
C GLY A 160 2.50 -18.19 4.92
N VAL A 161 2.30 -18.71 3.71
CA VAL A 161 1.00 -18.71 3.03
C VAL A 161 0.16 -19.91 3.47
N ILE A 162 -1.17 -19.85 3.25
CA ILE A 162 -2.04 -20.99 3.42
C ILE A 162 -1.62 -22.09 2.43
N PRO A 163 -1.32 -23.31 2.87
CA PRO A 163 -0.83 -24.36 2.00
C PRO A 163 -1.91 -24.82 1.01
N ASN A 164 -1.48 -25.41 -0.09
CA ASN A 164 -2.33 -26.03 -1.12
C ASN A 164 -3.30 -25.08 -1.85
N LEU A 165 -2.98 -23.77 -1.88
CA LEU A 165 -3.71 -22.83 -2.74
C LEU A 165 -3.16 -22.85 -4.16
N THR A 166 -4.07 -22.96 -5.14
CA THR A 166 -3.76 -22.73 -6.54
C THR A 166 -4.09 -21.30 -6.90
N VAL A 167 -3.08 -20.48 -7.11
CA VAL A 167 -3.26 -19.10 -7.57
C VAL A 167 -3.67 -19.13 -9.04
N LYS A 168 -4.83 -18.56 -9.35
CA LYS A 168 -5.32 -18.40 -10.73
C LYS A 168 -4.97 -17.04 -11.32
N ASP A 169 -5.09 -16.02 -10.49
CA ASP A 169 -4.80 -14.62 -10.83
C ASP A 169 -4.25 -13.93 -9.57
N PRO A 170 -3.00 -13.44 -9.58
CA PRO A 170 -2.40 -12.74 -8.45
C PRO A 170 -2.80 -11.26 -8.36
N THR A 171 -3.57 -10.73 -9.33
CA THR A 171 -4.00 -9.33 -9.32
C THR A 171 -4.80 -9.00 -8.07
N GLY A 172 -4.44 -7.94 -7.37
CA GLY A 172 -5.08 -7.51 -6.13
C GLY A 172 -4.66 -8.30 -4.87
N ALA A 173 -3.67 -9.21 -4.97
CA ALA A 173 -3.18 -9.93 -3.80
C ALA A 173 -2.59 -8.98 -2.75
N GLY A 174 -1.85 -7.94 -3.18
CA GLY A 174 -1.33 -6.89 -2.31
C GLY A 174 -2.43 -6.09 -1.62
N ASP A 175 -3.45 -5.68 -2.37
CA ASP A 175 -4.60 -4.93 -1.82
C ASP A 175 -5.38 -5.78 -0.81
N SER A 176 -5.59 -7.07 -1.12
CA SER A 176 -6.26 -8.01 -0.22
C SER A 176 -5.46 -8.24 1.07
N PHE A 177 -4.13 -8.34 0.95
CA PHE A 177 -3.23 -8.47 2.11
C PHE A 177 -3.32 -7.23 3.00
N GLY A 178 -3.24 -6.03 2.42
CA GLY A 178 -3.39 -4.76 3.14
C GLY A 178 -4.75 -4.64 3.81
N GLY A 179 -5.82 -4.92 3.08
CA GLY A 179 -7.19 -4.92 3.60
C GLY A 179 -7.38 -5.88 4.77
N GLY A 180 -6.78 -7.07 4.70
CA GLY A 180 -6.79 -8.05 5.80
C GLY A 180 -6.11 -7.53 7.06
N ILE A 181 -4.93 -6.90 6.93
CA ILE A 181 -4.21 -6.29 8.06
C ILE A 181 -5.04 -5.18 8.71
N VAL A 182 -5.56 -4.25 7.90
CA VAL A 182 -6.37 -3.13 8.43
C VAL A 182 -7.62 -3.65 9.13
N SER A 183 -8.31 -4.64 8.54
CA SER A 183 -9.48 -5.24 9.15
C SER A 183 -9.18 -5.90 10.49
N ALA A 184 -8.01 -6.52 10.63
CA ALA A 184 -7.60 -7.15 11.90
C ALA A 184 -7.21 -6.11 12.97
N LEU A 185 -6.64 -4.97 12.57
CA LEU A 185 -6.26 -3.90 13.49
C LEU A 185 -7.47 -3.10 13.98
N ALA A 186 -8.55 -3.04 13.20
CA ALA A 186 -9.77 -2.29 13.51
C ALA A 186 -10.81 -3.08 14.34
N GLN A 187 -10.49 -4.31 14.80
CA GLN A 187 -11.32 -5.14 15.67
C GLN A 187 -11.00 -4.93 17.14
#